data_e8f3b7d6026d1bd854c9d95c18a20ffa
#
_entry.id   e8f3b7d6026d1bd854c9d95c18a20ffa
#
_cell.length_a   1.000
_cell.length_b   1.000
_cell.length_c   1.000
_cell.angle_alpha   90.00
_cell.angle_beta   90.00
_cell.angle_gamma   90.00
#
_symmetry.space_group_name_H-M   'P 1'
#
loop_
_entity.id
_entity.type
_entity.pdbx_description
1 polymer ?
#
loop_
_entity_poly.entity_id
_entity_poly.type
_entity_poly.pdbx_seq_one_letter_code
_entity_poly.pdbx_strand_id
1 'polypeptide(L)'
;MPKRVAVAAVLVVPALLAVGCRSEGSSGPKPSRAFCDAAARYDDRLSKGAKLDEQIRLVQGMVDTAPAKIEGDAQAFIDALRRVEGDPSVKDDPKVKKAVENVNRYAAQGCGFYERQGGGGI
;
A
#
# COMPACT_ATOMS: atom_id res chain seq x y z
N MET A 1 67.30 23.20 -8.95
CA MET A 1 66.76 22.87 -9.03
C MET A 1 65.51 22.61 -8.72
N PRO A 2 64.88 22.67 -8.92
CA PRO A 2 63.78 22.53 -8.67
C PRO A 2 62.89 21.70 -8.61
N LYS A 3 62.25 21.56 -8.47
CA LYS A 3 61.49 20.90 -8.44
C LYS A 3 60.30 20.93 -8.31
N ARG A 4 59.63 20.70 -8.51
CA ARG A 4 58.59 20.62 -8.51
C ARG A 4 57.64 20.05 -8.19
N VAL A 5 56.96 19.95 -8.15
CA VAL A 5 56.12 19.50 -7.77
C VAL A 5 54.92 19.42 -7.98
N ALA A 6 54.40 19.09 -8.18
CA ALA A 6 53.38 18.87 -8.45
C ALA A 6 52.30 18.59 -7.88
N VAL A 7 51.69 18.58 -7.81
CA VAL A 7 50.74 18.36 -7.40
C VAL A 7 49.59 17.98 -7.54
N ALA A 8 48.99 17.70 -7.50
CA ALA A 8 48.12 17.26 -7.61
C ALA A 8 46.90 17.29 -7.29
N ALA A 9 46.31 17.30 -7.31
CA ALA A 9 45.29 17.29 -7.19
C ALA A 9 44.25 16.71 -7.01
N VAL A 10 43.63 16.59 -6.93
CA VAL A 10 42.71 16.09 -6.80
C VAL A 10 41.57 15.95 -6.66
N LEU A 11 40.83 15.89 -6.66
CA LEU A 11 39.87 15.62 -6.64
C LEU A 11 38.78 15.27 -6.36
N VAL A 12 38.14 15.12 -6.31
CA VAL A 12 37.21 14.75 -6.06
C VAL A 12 36.04 14.60 -6.06
N VAL A 13 35.36 14.51 -6.01
CA VAL A 13 34.30 14.25 -6.03
C VAL A 13 33.25 13.94 -5.77
N PRO A 14 32.54 13.81 -5.64
CA PRO A 14 31.62 13.51 -5.38
C PRO A 14 30.51 13.15 -5.44
N ALA A 15 29.99 13.05 -5.44
CA ALA A 15 29.09 12.67 -5.51
C ALA A 15 27.98 12.51 -5.20
N LEU A 16 27.48 12.57 -5.10
CA LEU A 16 26.62 12.33 -4.92
C LEU A 16 25.56 12.02 -4.78
N LEU A 17 25.02 11.81 -4.76
CA LEU A 17 24.20 11.46 -4.65
C LEU A 17 23.06 11.50 -4.53
N ALA A 18 22.58 11.47 -4.53
CA ALA A 18 21.67 11.54 -4.57
C ALA A 18 20.67 11.03 -4.37
N VAL A 19 20.33 10.86 -4.36
CA VAL A 19 19.49 10.42 -4.31
C VAL A 19 18.42 10.46 -3.87
N GLY A 20 17.99 10.29 -3.68
CA GLY A 20 17.18 10.16 -3.23
C GLY A 20 16.08 10.67 -3.10
N CYS A 21 15.72 10.84 -2.96
CA CYS A 21 14.83 11.39 -2.91
C CYS A 21 13.73 10.93 -3.14
N ARG A 22 13.38 10.55 -3.22
CA ARG A 22 12.46 10.20 -3.56
C ARG A 22 11.64 9.93 -2.82
N SER A 23 11.33 9.76 -2.51
CA SER A 23 10.67 9.47 -1.93
C SER A 23 9.74 9.56 -1.51
N GLU A 24 9.44 9.84 -1.40
CA GLU A 24 8.66 10.09 -1.12
C GLU A 24 7.84 9.48 -0.45
N GLY A 25 7.68 9.44 0.01
CA GLY A 25 6.86 8.98 0.76
C GLY A 25 6.49 7.70 0.67
N SER A 26 6.37 7.31 -0.23
CA SER A 26 5.94 6.13 -0.31
C SER A 26 6.80 5.24 0.03
N SER A 27 7.05 5.00 0.87
CA SER A 27 7.84 4.06 1.18
C SER A 27 7.50 2.81 0.72
N GLY A 28 8.11 2.10 0.24
CA GLY A 28 7.86 0.78 -0.18
C GLY A 28 7.43 0.72 -1.60
N PRO A 29 7.38 -0.47 -2.15
CA PRO A 29 7.01 -0.64 -3.53
C PRO A 29 5.56 -0.30 -3.76
N LYS A 30 5.26 0.11 -4.94
CA LYS A 30 3.89 0.39 -5.28
C LYS A 30 3.12 -0.91 -5.36
N PRO A 31 1.83 -0.86 -5.16
CA PRO A 31 1.02 -2.05 -5.31
C PRO A 31 1.05 -2.57 -6.73
N SER A 32 0.92 -3.86 -6.87
CA SER A 32 0.88 -4.45 -8.19
C SER A 32 -0.44 -4.12 -8.84
N ARG A 33 -0.48 -4.26 -10.14
CA ARG A 33 -1.71 -4.07 -10.86
C ARG A 33 -2.76 -5.06 -10.39
N ALA A 34 -2.35 -6.29 -10.14
CA ALA A 34 -3.30 -7.29 -9.66
C ALA A 34 -3.93 -6.89 -8.35
N PHE A 35 -3.14 -6.34 -7.44
CA PHE A 35 -3.69 -5.87 -6.18
C PHE A 35 -4.65 -4.72 -6.41
N CYS A 36 -4.29 -3.78 -7.25
CA CYS A 36 -5.16 -2.63 -7.50
C CYS A 36 -6.46 -3.05 -8.17
N ASP A 37 -6.39 -4.01 -9.07
CA ASP A 37 -7.61 -4.51 -9.70
C ASP A 37 -8.50 -5.20 -8.69
N ALA A 38 -7.90 -5.97 -7.78
CA ALA A 38 -8.68 -6.65 -6.75
C ALA A 38 -9.31 -5.64 -5.80
N ALA A 39 -8.56 -4.62 -5.41
CA ALA A 39 -9.07 -3.60 -4.51
C ALA A 39 -10.20 -2.80 -5.17
N ALA A 40 -10.04 -2.46 -6.43
CA ALA A 40 -11.07 -1.72 -7.14
C ALA A 40 -12.34 -2.54 -7.27
N ARG A 41 -12.20 -3.83 -7.53
CA ARG A 41 -13.35 -4.69 -7.64
C ARG A 41 -14.07 -4.82 -6.30
N TYR A 42 -13.30 -4.93 -5.22
CA TYR A 42 -13.89 -4.98 -3.90
C TYR A 42 -14.68 -3.70 -3.60
N ASP A 43 -14.08 -2.56 -3.88
CA ASP A 43 -14.73 -1.28 -3.62
C ASP A 43 -16.00 -1.13 -4.44
N ASP A 44 -15.94 -1.50 -5.71
CA ASP A 44 -17.09 -1.40 -6.57
C ASP A 44 -18.23 -2.29 -6.10
N ARG A 45 -17.93 -3.54 -5.79
CA ARG A 45 -18.96 -4.46 -5.36
C ARG A 45 -19.51 -4.11 -4.00
N LEU A 46 -18.65 -3.62 -3.12
CA LEU A 46 -19.09 -3.21 -1.80
C LEU A 46 -20.10 -2.09 -1.89
N SER A 47 -19.85 -1.13 -2.76
CA SER A 47 -20.77 -0.01 -2.92
C SER A 47 -22.08 -0.44 -3.55
N LYS A 48 -22.12 -1.61 -4.16
CA LYS A 48 -23.33 -2.15 -4.75
C LYS A 48 -23.99 -3.18 -3.87
N GLY A 49 -23.57 -3.27 -2.62
CA GLY A 49 -24.23 -4.15 -1.67
C GLY A 49 -23.75 -5.58 -1.66
N ALA A 50 -22.49 -5.81 -1.89
CA ALA A 50 -21.97 -7.17 -1.88
C ALA A 50 -22.24 -7.85 -0.56
N LYS A 51 -22.67 -9.10 -0.63
CA LYS A 51 -22.93 -9.88 0.57
C LYS A 51 -21.63 -10.35 1.17
N LEU A 52 -21.70 -10.80 2.41
CA LEU A 52 -20.50 -11.17 3.15
C LEU A 52 -19.64 -12.19 2.43
N ASP A 53 -20.23 -13.24 1.90
CA ASP A 53 -19.44 -14.26 1.24
C ASP A 53 -18.76 -13.72 -0.01
N GLU A 54 -19.41 -12.81 -0.70
CA GLU A 54 -18.79 -12.17 -1.85
C GLU A 54 -17.65 -11.27 -1.39
N GLN A 55 -17.87 -10.53 -0.30
CA GLN A 55 -16.82 -9.68 0.25
C GLN A 55 -15.59 -10.51 0.61
N ILE A 56 -15.81 -11.68 1.20
CA ILE A 56 -14.69 -12.54 1.58
C ILE A 56 -13.91 -12.95 0.34
N ARG A 57 -14.59 -13.32 -0.72
CA ARG A 57 -13.89 -13.72 -1.95
C ARG A 57 -13.10 -12.56 -2.53
N LEU A 58 -13.69 -11.38 -2.50
CA LEU A 58 -13.02 -10.21 -3.07
C LEU A 58 -11.79 -9.83 -2.25
N VAL A 59 -11.91 -9.88 -0.92
CA VAL A 59 -10.76 -9.57 -0.08
C VAL A 59 -9.71 -10.66 -0.20
N GLN A 60 -10.11 -11.90 -0.45
CA GLN A 60 -9.13 -12.94 -0.69
C GLN A 60 -8.25 -12.60 -1.90
N GLY A 61 -8.84 -12.03 -2.93
CA GLY A 61 -8.06 -11.57 -4.07
C GLY A 61 -7.05 -10.51 -3.70
N MET A 62 -7.41 -9.64 -2.76
CA MET A 62 -6.47 -8.64 -2.28
C MET A 62 -5.37 -9.29 -1.45
N VAL A 63 -5.72 -10.26 -0.60
CA VAL A 63 -4.73 -10.95 0.20
C VAL A 63 -3.72 -11.66 -0.70
N ASP A 64 -4.22 -12.32 -1.73
CA ASP A 64 -3.38 -13.09 -2.63
C ASP A 64 -2.39 -12.23 -3.40
N THR A 65 -2.69 -10.96 -3.55
CA THR A 65 -1.85 -10.06 -4.32
C THR A 65 -1.22 -8.96 -3.48
N ALA A 66 -1.42 -9.01 -2.17
CA ALA A 66 -0.89 -7.97 -1.29
C ALA A 66 0.63 -8.09 -1.16
N PRO A 67 1.34 -6.98 -1.17
CA PRO A 67 2.78 -7.04 -0.92
C PRO A 67 3.04 -7.31 0.55
N ALA A 68 4.24 -7.74 0.82
CA ALA A 68 4.61 -8.10 2.19
C ALA A 68 4.29 -7.00 3.19
N LYS A 69 4.39 -5.76 2.75
CA LYS A 69 4.20 -4.63 3.64
C LYS A 69 2.82 -4.64 4.31
N ILE A 70 1.78 -5.03 3.58
CA ILE A 70 0.45 -5.02 4.16
C ILE A 70 -0.18 -6.39 4.21
N GLU A 71 0.60 -7.42 3.95
CA GLU A 71 0.04 -8.76 3.93
C GLU A 71 -0.61 -9.11 5.26
N GLY A 72 0.04 -8.76 6.37
CA GLY A 72 -0.54 -9.05 7.68
C GLY A 72 -1.85 -8.33 7.91
N ASP A 73 -1.94 -7.08 7.47
CA ASP A 73 -3.18 -6.34 7.63
C ASP A 73 -4.28 -6.89 6.73
N ALA A 74 -3.94 -7.29 5.52
CA ALA A 74 -4.91 -7.88 4.61
C ALA A 74 -5.41 -9.21 5.16
N GLN A 75 -4.52 -9.99 5.76
CA GLN A 75 -4.91 -11.24 6.36
C GLN A 75 -5.83 -11.02 7.55
N ALA A 76 -5.53 -10.02 8.37
CA ALA A 76 -6.39 -9.69 9.50
C ALA A 76 -7.77 -9.24 9.02
N PHE A 77 -7.81 -8.54 7.92
CA PHE A 77 -9.05 -8.06 7.34
C PHE A 77 -9.93 -9.25 6.94
N ILE A 78 -9.38 -10.19 6.18
CA ILE A 78 -10.18 -11.31 5.72
C ILE A 78 -10.57 -12.24 6.88
N ASP A 79 -9.69 -12.40 7.85
CA ASP A 79 -10.02 -13.21 9.01
C ASP A 79 -11.18 -12.61 9.78
N ALA A 80 -11.21 -11.28 9.88
CA ALA A 80 -12.32 -10.61 10.55
C ALA A 80 -13.62 -10.80 9.78
N LEU A 81 -13.58 -10.74 8.47
CA LEU A 81 -14.79 -10.98 7.67
C LEU A 81 -15.32 -12.38 7.91
N ARG A 82 -14.44 -13.35 8.04
CA ARG A 82 -14.86 -14.73 8.25
C ARG A 82 -15.44 -14.94 9.63
N ARG A 83 -15.09 -14.11 10.58
CA ARG A 83 -15.59 -14.27 11.95
C ARG A 83 -16.76 -13.38 12.29
N VAL A 84 -17.01 -12.36 11.49
CA VAL A 84 -17.98 -11.34 11.89
C VAL A 84 -19.40 -11.90 11.97
N GLU A 85 -19.70 -12.91 11.20
CA GLU A 85 -21.04 -13.47 11.21
C GLU A 85 -21.34 -14.12 12.54
N GLY A 86 -20.38 -14.85 13.10
CA GLY A 86 -20.56 -15.48 14.39
C GLY A 86 -20.24 -14.58 15.55
N ASP A 87 -19.51 -13.51 15.29
CA ASP A 87 -19.10 -12.59 16.36
C ASP A 87 -19.06 -11.18 15.80
N PRO A 88 -20.21 -10.50 15.78
CA PRO A 88 -20.26 -9.15 15.19
C PRO A 88 -19.35 -8.14 15.88
N SER A 89 -18.93 -8.40 17.12
CA SER A 89 -18.07 -7.46 17.81
C SER A 89 -16.68 -7.38 17.19
N VAL A 90 -16.34 -8.31 16.32
CA VAL A 90 -15.05 -8.31 15.67
C VAL A 90 -14.82 -6.99 14.92
N LYS A 91 -15.87 -6.42 14.34
CA LYS A 91 -15.69 -5.19 13.60
C LYS A 91 -15.38 -4.01 14.49
N ASP A 92 -15.59 -4.14 15.79
CA ASP A 92 -15.27 -3.06 16.73
C ASP A 92 -13.90 -3.24 17.35
N ASP A 93 -13.22 -4.32 17.06
CA ASP A 93 -11.88 -4.58 17.58
C ASP A 93 -10.93 -3.54 17.00
N PRO A 94 -10.21 -2.79 17.84
CA PRO A 94 -9.30 -1.75 17.34
C PRO A 94 -8.25 -2.29 16.41
N LYS A 95 -7.80 -3.51 16.60
CA LYS A 95 -6.79 -4.08 15.72
C LYS A 95 -7.36 -4.35 14.34
N VAL A 96 -8.61 -4.81 14.29
CA VAL A 96 -9.27 -5.05 13.02
C VAL A 96 -9.50 -3.74 12.29
N LYS A 97 -9.98 -2.73 13.02
CA LYS A 97 -10.20 -1.43 12.40
C LYS A 97 -8.91 -0.87 11.83
N LYS A 98 -7.83 -1.02 12.56
CA LYS A 98 -6.55 -0.51 12.10
C LYS A 98 -6.07 -1.27 10.86
N ALA A 99 -6.25 -2.57 10.85
CA ALA A 99 -5.84 -3.37 9.70
C ALA A 99 -6.63 -2.99 8.45
N VAL A 100 -7.94 -2.85 8.59
CA VAL A 100 -8.79 -2.46 7.47
C VAL A 100 -8.39 -1.07 6.97
N GLU A 101 -8.16 -0.17 7.91
CA GLU A 101 -7.77 1.18 7.55
C GLU A 101 -6.45 1.19 6.80
N ASN A 102 -5.50 0.39 7.26
CA ASN A 102 -4.19 0.34 6.62
C ASN A 102 -4.29 -0.20 5.19
N VAL A 103 -5.09 -1.24 4.99
CA VAL A 103 -5.27 -1.79 3.66
C VAL A 103 -5.95 -0.77 2.75
N ASN A 104 -7.00 -0.13 3.26
CA ASN A 104 -7.72 0.84 2.45
C ASN A 104 -6.85 2.03 2.10
N ARG A 105 -6.06 2.50 3.04
CA ARG A 105 -5.19 3.63 2.78
C ARG A 105 -4.12 3.26 1.76
N TYR A 106 -3.56 2.07 1.90
CA TYR A 106 -2.55 1.63 0.97
C TYR A 106 -3.12 1.53 -0.44
N ALA A 107 -4.32 0.97 -0.57
CA ALA A 107 -4.95 0.86 -1.87
C ALA A 107 -5.28 2.23 -2.44
N ALA A 108 -5.84 3.11 -1.62
CA ALA A 108 -6.23 4.42 -2.11
C ALA A 108 -5.02 5.22 -2.58
N GLN A 109 -3.97 5.21 -1.78
CA GLN A 109 -2.79 6.00 -2.14
C GLN A 109 -1.98 5.35 -3.24
N GLY A 110 -1.80 4.05 -3.17
CA GLY A 110 -0.94 3.38 -4.12
C GLY A 110 -1.59 3.13 -5.46
N CYS A 111 -2.89 2.94 -5.48
CA CYS A 111 -3.59 2.66 -6.71
C CYS A 111 -4.25 3.89 -7.34
N GLY A 112 -4.18 5.02 -6.68
CA GLY A 112 -4.70 6.25 -7.25
C GLY A 112 -6.20 6.34 -7.31
N PHE A 113 -6.88 5.67 -6.39
CA PHE A 113 -8.34 5.67 -6.42
C PHE A 113 -8.91 7.06 -6.27
N TYR A 114 -8.34 7.86 -5.41
CA TYR A 114 -8.87 9.20 -5.22
C TYR A 114 -8.74 10.04 -6.47
N GLU A 115 -7.65 9.87 -7.16
CA GLU A 115 -7.46 10.63 -8.37
C GLU A 115 -8.46 10.26 -9.43
N ARG A 116 -8.76 8.98 -9.48
CA ARG A 116 -9.70 8.56 -10.45
C ARG A 116 -11.09 9.00 -10.15
N GLN A 117 -11.40 9.12 -8.92
CA GLN A 117 -12.71 9.54 -8.55
C GLN A 117 -12.88 11.00 -8.68
N GLY A 118 -12.06 11.55 -9.40
CA GLY A 118 -12.28 12.83 -9.59
C GLY A 118 -12.14 13.61 -8.55
N GLY A 119 -11.43 13.36 -8.17
CA GLY A 119 -11.21 14.04 -7.37
C GLY A 119 -11.92 14.24 -6.52
N GLY A 120 -11.99 13.94 -6.39
CA GLY A 120 -12.51 14.13 -5.64
C GLY A 120 -12.98 14.19 -4.85
N GLY A 121 -13.16 14.06 -4.89
CA GLY A 121 -13.64 13.95 -4.20
C GLY A 121 -13.99 14.55 -3.27
N ILE A 122 -13.90 14.77 -3.09
CA ILE A 122 -14.19 15.24 -2.30
C ILE A 122 -14.66 15.63 -2.11
#